data_b68ee17088d5ffc6979d2e48504965bc
#
_entry.id   b68ee17088d5ffc6979d2e48504965bc
#
_cell.length_a   1.000
_cell.length_b   1.000
_cell.length_c   1.000
_cell.angle_alpha   90.00
_cell.angle_beta   90.00
_cell.angle_gamma   90.00
#
_symmetry.space_group_name_H-M   'P 1'
#
loop_
_entity.id
_entity.type
_entity.pdbx_description
1 polymer ?
#
loop_
_entity_poly.entity_id
_entity_poly.type
_entity_poly.pdbx_seq_one_letter_code
_entity_poly.pdbx_strand_id
1 'polypeptide(L)'
;MSSTMKGVRAMSALPILALVGVGIATAPMADADNRRLNDSVLANVYTVQYQAGCDTDIKDNPKLRLAAQWHTNDVLNNRALDGDIGSDGSTAADRARNAGYAGAVAETVAINPALAISGVELINQWYHRPDYYAIMADCANVDIGVWSASVLDRTVVVAVYGKGDGAPQVPSSIRDFGQVPGWTP
;
A
#
# COMPACT_ATOMS: atom_id res chain seq x y z
N MET A 1 -50.04 81.46 -1.83
CA MET A 1 -50.31 80.37 -0.86
C MET A 1 -49.75 79.10 -1.48
N SER A 2 -48.59 78.71 -1.07
CA SER A 2 -47.84 77.65 -1.68
C SER A 2 -47.65 76.57 -0.62
N SER A 3 -48.14 75.35 -0.89
CA SER A 3 -48.09 74.20 0.01
C SER A 3 -47.06 73.24 -0.50
N THR A 4 -46.00 73.06 0.27
CA THR A 4 -44.84 72.24 -0.07
C THR A 4 -45.09 70.82 0.46
N MET A 5 -45.27 69.85 -0.40
CA MET A 5 -45.33 68.42 -0.04
C MET A 5 -43.90 67.84 0.07
N LYS A 6 -43.49 67.37 1.26
CA LYS A 6 -42.26 66.65 1.53
C LYS A 6 -42.48 65.17 1.16
N GLY A 7 -41.76 64.71 0.18
CA GLY A 7 -41.73 63.28 -0.19
C GLY A 7 -40.90 62.49 0.82
N VAL A 8 -41.49 61.47 1.39
CA VAL A 8 -40.81 60.45 2.22
C VAL A 8 -40.28 59.35 1.31
N ARG A 9 -38.94 59.23 1.26
CA ARG A 9 -38.28 58.10 0.58
C ARG A 9 -38.26 56.90 1.50
N ALA A 10 -39.01 55.84 1.13
CA ALA A 10 -38.92 54.54 1.75
C ALA A 10 -37.62 53.83 1.26
N MET A 11 -36.73 53.56 2.18
CA MET A 11 -35.56 52.67 1.95
C MET A 11 -36.03 51.24 2.12
N SER A 12 -36.13 50.50 1.03
CA SER A 12 -36.34 49.05 1.03
C SER A 12 -35.03 48.35 1.39
N ALA A 13 -34.97 47.79 2.58
CA ALA A 13 -33.87 46.87 2.98
C ALA A 13 -34.18 45.50 2.41
N LEU A 14 -33.33 45.00 1.51
CA LEU A 14 -33.33 43.63 1.05
C LEU A 14 -32.65 42.74 2.10
N PRO A 15 -33.22 41.61 2.50
CA PRO A 15 -32.53 40.65 3.35
C PRO A 15 -31.53 39.88 2.52
N ILE A 16 -30.24 39.93 2.90
CA ILE A 16 -29.18 39.06 2.38
C ILE A 16 -29.39 37.68 3.00
N LEU A 17 -29.87 36.74 2.19
CA LEU A 17 -29.92 35.32 2.56
C LEU A 17 -28.48 34.73 2.48
N ALA A 18 -27.85 34.58 3.64
CA ALA A 18 -26.56 33.87 3.72
C ALA A 18 -26.83 32.37 3.55
N LEU A 19 -26.52 31.83 2.37
CA LEU A 19 -26.44 30.39 2.14
C LEU A 19 -25.19 29.85 2.87
N VAL A 20 -25.39 29.27 4.06
CA VAL A 20 -24.39 28.45 4.72
C VAL A 20 -24.33 27.15 3.97
N GLY A 21 -23.38 27.03 3.05
CA GLY A 21 -23.06 25.78 2.39
C GLY A 21 -22.43 24.79 3.42
N VAL A 22 -23.22 23.84 3.91
CA VAL A 22 -22.73 22.69 4.66
C VAL A 22 -21.97 21.82 3.65
N GLY A 23 -20.66 21.99 3.60
CA GLY A 23 -19.77 21.08 2.87
C GLY A 23 -19.81 19.72 3.54
N ILE A 24 -20.58 18.79 2.99
CA ILE A 24 -20.52 17.38 3.39
C ILE A 24 -19.17 16.88 2.86
N ALA A 25 -18.16 16.79 3.74
CA ALA A 25 -16.93 16.09 3.46
C ALA A 25 -17.26 14.59 3.37
N THR A 26 -17.59 14.10 2.18
CA THR A 26 -17.62 12.68 1.89
C THR A 26 -16.17 12.18 1.88
N ALA A 27 -15.72 11.65 3.02
CA ALA A 27 -14.49 10.85 3.03
C ALA A 27 -14.71 9.69 2.03
N PRO A 28 -13.80 9.44 1.10
CA PRO A 28 -14.00 8.41 0.10
C PRO A 28 -14.08 7.04 0.78
N MET A 29 -15.17 6.32 0.58
CA MET A 29 -15.36 4.96 1.11
C MET A 29 -14.23 4.00 0.69
N ALA A 30 -13.62 4.23 -0.46
CA ALA A 30 -12.48 3.48 -0.96
C ALA A 30 -11.28 3.43 0.01
N ASP A 31 -10.97 4.52 0.71
CA ASP A 31 -9.85 4.54 1.67
C ASP A 31 -10.12 3.72 2.93
N ALA A 32 -11.38 3.61 3.35
CA ALA A 32 -11.74 2.80 4.51
C ALA A 32 -11.69 1.30 4.18
N ASP A 33 -12.13 0.92 2.99
CA ASP A 33 -12.10 -0.47 2.52
C ASP A 33 -10.67 -0.92 2.24
N ASN A 34 -9.81 -0.06 1.67
CA ASN A 34 -8.40 -0.35 1.47
C ASN A 34 -7.65 -0.55 2.80
N ARG A 35 -7.93 0.23 3.84
CA ARG A 35 -7.33 0.01 5.17
C ARG A 35 -7.73 -1.35 5.75
N ARG A 36 -9.01 -1.72 5.68
CA ARG A 36 -9.48 -3.03 6.14
C ARG A 36 -8.83 -4.18 5.39
N LEU A 37 -8.62 -4.01 4.07
CA LEU A 37 -7.92 -4.99 3.26
C LEU A 37 -6.46 -5.11 3.68
N ASN A 38 -5.75 -4.00 3.90
CA ASN A 38 -4.36 -4.00 4.37
C ASN A 38 -4.22 -4.69 5.73
N ASP A 39 -5.09 -4.36 6.69
CA ASP A 39 -5.10 -4.98 8.02
C ASP A 39 -5.42 -6.49 7.93
N SER A 40 -6.33 -6.88 7.05
CA SER A 40 -6.66 -8.28 6.80
C SER A 40 -5.49 -9.06 6.20
N VAL A 41 -4.75 -8.47 5.25
CA VAL A 41 -3.54 -9.09 4.68
C VAL A 41 -2.49 -9.30 5.74
N LEU A 42 -2.20 -8.29 6.57
CA LEU A 42 -1.26 -8.41 7.69
C LEU A 42 -1.65 -9.56 8.64
N ALA A 43 -2.91 -9.61 9.07
CA ALA A 43 -3.39 -10.64 9.98
C ALA A 43 -3.32 -12.06 9.38
N ASN A 44 -3.57 -12.19 8.09
CA ASN A 44 -3.47 -13.49 7.41
C ASN A 44 -2.01 -13.91 7.21
N VAL A 45 -1.10 -12.99 6.88
CA VAL A 45 0.34 -13.29 6.82
C VAL A 45 0.88 -13.73 8.18
N TYR A 46 0.49 -13.06 9.26
CA TYR A 46 0.77 -13.51 10.62
C TYR A 46 0.32 -14.97 10.84
N THR A 47 -0.90 -15.30 10.39
CA THR A 47 -1.44 -16.66 10.51
C THR A 47 -0.61 -17.67 9.71
N VAL A 48 -0.17 -17.32 8.49
CA VAL A 48 0.69 -18.19 7.66
C VAL A 48 2.03 -18.42 8.36
N GLN A 49 2.66 -17.40 8.92
CA GLN A 49 3.90 -17.54 9.68
C GLN A 49 3.73 -18.39 10.94
N TYR A 50 2.65 -18.19 11.68
CA TYR A 50 2.33 -19.01 12.85
C TYR A 50 2.18 -20.49 12.47
N GLN A 51 1.47 -20.78 11.37
CA GLN A 51 1.32 -22.15 10.85
C GLN A 51 2.64 -22.74 10.33
N ALA A 52 3.55 -21.91 9.85
CA ALA A 52 4.90 -22.31 9.45
C ALA A 52 5.85 -22.54 10.65
N GLY A 53 5.40 -22.26 11.89
CA GLY A 53 6.19 -22.46 13.10
C GLY A 53 7.09 -21.30 13.45
N CYS A 54 6.81 -20.08 13.00
CA CYS A 54 7.58 -18.91 13.37
C CYS A 54 7.31 -18.50 14.83
N ASP A 55 8.39 -18.23 15.57
CA ASP A 55 8.33 -17.82 16.99
C ASP A 55 8.20 -16.30 17.18
N THR A 56 8.34 -15.53 16.11
CA THR A 56 8.31 -14.05 16.14
C THR A 56 7.09 -13.54 15.38
N ASP A 57 6.43 -12.53 15.96
CA ASP A 57 5.32 -11.85 15.30
C ASP A 57 5.86 -10.89 14.22
N ILE A 58 5.30 -10.99 13.01
CA ILE A 58 5.54 -10.01 11.96
C ILE A 58 4.85 -8.69 12.31
N LYS A 59 5.54 -7.56 12.15
CA LYS A 59 5.06 -6.23 12.57
C LYS A 59 4.89 -5.30 11.38
N ASP A 60 3.83 -4.50 11.43
CA ASP A 60 3.66 -3.43 10.45
C ASP A 60 4.78 -2.38 10.57
N ASN A 61 5.39 -2.07 9.42
CA ASN A 61 6.49 -1.11 9.31
C ASN A 61 6.13 0.02 8.33
N PRO A 62 6.09 1.29 8.79
CA PRO A 62 5.67 2.42 7.96
C PRO A 62 6.59 2.67 6.76
N LYS A 63 7.87 2.32 6.82
CA LYS A 63 8.81 2.45 5.71
C LYS A 63 8.48 1.44 4.61
N LEU A 64 8.23 0.19 4.98
CA LEU A 64 7.81 -0.84 4.03
C LEU A 64 6.42 -0.55 3.46
N ARG A 65 5.51 0.01 4.27
CA ARG A 65 4.18 0.45 3.79
C ARG A 65 4.31 1.56 2.76
N LEU A 66 5.24 2.50 2.94
CA LEU A 66 5.51 3.55 1.95
C LEU A 66 6.08 2.96 0.64
N ALA A 67 7.00 2.00 0.72
CA ALA A 67 7.51 1.30 -0.46
C ALA A 67 6.39 0.55 -1.20
N ALA A 68 5.52 -0.17 -0.46
CA ALA A 68 4.34 -0.84 -1.01
C ALA A 68 3.37 0.15 -1.67
N GLN A 69 3.15 1.32 -1.05
CA GLN A 69 2.28 2.37 -1.60
C GLN A 69 2.78 2.87 -2.96
N TRP A 70 4.07 3.15 -3.08
CA TRP A 70 4.66 3.61 -4.35
C TRP A 70 4.43 2.59 -5.45
N HIS A 71 4.73 1.31 -5.19
CA HIS A 71 4.56 0.27 -6.19
C HIS A 71 3.10 -0.04 -6.51
N THR A 72 2.23 -0.05 -5.50
CA THR A 72 0.78 -0.21 -5.71
C THR A 72 0.23 0.85 -6.67
N ASN A 73 0.61 2.12 -6.44
CA ASN A 73 0.15 3.23 -7.28
C ASN A 73 0.74 3.15 -8.70
N ASP A 74 1.99 2.73 -8.82
CA ASP A 74 2.63 2.53 -10.12
C ASP A 74 1.93 1.43 -10.92
N VAL A 75 1.73 0.24 -10.34
CA VAL A 75 1.03 -0.88 -10.97
C VAL A 75 -0.44 -0.54 -11.28
N LEU A 76 -1.11 0.22 -10.42
CA LEU A 76 -2.50 0.62 -10.64
C LEU A 76 -2.64 1.54 -11.86
N ASN A 77 -1.70 2.48 -12.03
CA ASN A 77 -1.71 3.47 -13.10
C ASN A 77 -1.06 2.97 -14.40
N ASN A 78 -0.21 1.95 -14.32
CA ASN A 78 0.46 1.36 -15.48
C ASN A 78 0.03 -0.10 -15.67
N ARG A 79 -0.92 -0.31 -16.59
CA ARG A 79 -1.53 -1.63 -16.83
C ARG A 79 -0.59 -2.64 -17.49
N ALA A 80 0.57 -2.20 -17.97
CA ALA A 80 1.59 -3.09 -18.55
C ALA A 80 2.45 -3.77 -17.46
N LEU A 81 2.38 -3.29 -16.22
CA LEU A 81 3.08 -3.90 -15.09
C LEU A 81 2.27 -5.06 -14.51
N ASP A 82 2.91 -6.18 -14.29
CA ASP A 82 2.33 -7.41 -13.75
C ASP A 82 3.20 -8.09 -12.68
N GLY A 83 4.33 -7.50 -12.34
CA GLY A 83 5.32 -8.05 -11.40
C GLY A 83 5.85 -7.03 -10.40
N ASP A 84 7.02 -7.34 -9.84
CA ASP A 84 7.69 -6.64 -8.76
C ASP A 84 8.64 -5.52 -9.23
N ILE A 85 8.82 -5.35 -10.55
CA ILE A 85 9.64 -4.28 -11.13
C ILE A 85 8.75 -3.07 -11.46
N GLY A 86 9.14 -1.91 -10.96
CA GLY A 86 8.44 -0.66 -11.22
C GLY A 86 8.63 -0.15 -12.65
N SER A 87 7.77 0.77 -13.08
CA SER A 87 7.85 1.40 -14.41
C SER A 87 9.15 2.19 -14.61
N ASP A 88 9.79 2.61 -13.54
CA ASP A 88 11.09 3.26 -13.50
C ASP A 88 12.27 2.26 -13.41
N GLY A 89 12.01 0.96 -13.46
CA GLY A 89 12.98 -0.11 -13.29
C GLY A 89 13.35 -0.40 -11.84
N SER A 90 12.73 0.24 -10.86
CA SER A 90 13.02 0.01 -9.43
C SER A 90 12.58 -1.38 -8.98
N THR A 91 13.41 -2.00 -8.15
CA THR A 91 13.08 -3.24 -7.43
C THR A 91 12.40 -2.92 -6.09
N ALA A 92 11.82 -3.94 -5.43
CA ALA A 92 11.31 -3.80 -4.07
C ALA A 92 12.39 -3.30 -3.09
N ALA A 93 13.65 -3.76 -3.27
CA ALA A 93 14.78 -3.32 -2.45
C ALA A 93 15.13 -1.84 -2.67
N ASP A 94 15.03 -1.34 -3.91
CA ASP A 94 15.27 0.08 -4.21
C ASP A 94 14.20 0.95 -3.56
N ARG A 95 12.94 0.56 -3.69
CA ARG A 95 11.81 1.27 -3.09
C ARG A 95 11.89 1.27 -1.55
N ALA A 96 12.19 0.11 -0.93
CA ALA A 96 12.36 0.01 0.51
C ALA A 96 13.51 0.90 1.02
N ARG A 97 14.65 0.89 0.32
CA ARG A 97 15.81 1.74 0.65
C ARG A 97 15.46 3.23 0.52
N ASN A 98 14.76 3.62 -0.54
CA ASN A 98 14.31 5.00 -0.76
C ASN A 98 13.27 5.43 0.30
N ALA A 99 12.49 4.49 0.84
CA ALA A 99 11.60 4.72 1.98
C ALA A 99 12.33 4.74 3.34
N GLY A 100 13.65 4.51 3.35
CA GLY A 100 14.50 4.55 4.54
C GLY A 100 14.59 3.22 5.29
N TYR A 101 14.20 2.09 4.68
CA TYR A 101 14.37 0.75 5.25
C TYR A 101 15.69 0.14 4.80
N ALA A 102 16.55 -0.26 5.75
CA ALA A 102 17.90 -0.74 5.47
C ALA A 102 18.01 -2.26 5.36
N GLY A 103 17.00 -3.02 5.83
CA GLY A 103 17.01 -4.48 5.81
C GLY A 103 16.77 -5.09 4.43
N ALA A 104 17.07 -6.39 4.31
CA ALA A 104 16.69 -7.16 3.12
C ALA A 104 15.18 -7.28 3.02
N VAL A 105 14.66 -7.22 1.80
CA VAL A 105 13.21 -7.28 1.55
C VAL A 105 12.84 -8.28 0.46
N ALA A 106 11.59 -8.72 0.52
CA ALA A 106 10.88 -9.44 -0.52
C ALA A 106 9.51 -8.80 -0.74
N GLU A 107 8.84 -9.13 -1.84
CA GLU A 107 7.54 -8.53 -2.18
C GLU A 107 6.57 -9.56 -2.75
N THR A 108 5.28 -9.36 -2.49
CA THR A 108 4.19 -10.06 -3.17
C THR A 108 3.22 -9.04 -3.76
N VAL A 109 2.76 -9.28 -4.98
CA VAL A 109 1.86 -8.39 -5.72
C VAL A 109 0.61 -9.15 -6.12
N ALA A 110 -0.56 -8.55 -5.93
CA ALA A 110 -1.81 -9.04 -6.49
C ALA A 110 -2.48 -7.97 -7.34
N ILE A 111 -2.97 -8.39 -8.49
CA ILE A 111 -3.76 -7.57 -9.40
C ILE A 111 -5.09 -8.28 -9.60
N ASN A 112 -6.17 -7.69 -9.12
CA ASN A 112 -7.52 -8.24 -9.24
C ASN A 112 -8.33 -7.40 -10.24
N PRO A 113 -8.98 -8.01 -11.25
CA PRO A 113 -9.76 -7.28 -12.26
C PRO A 113 -11.16 -6.89 -11.76
N ALA A 114 -11.25 -6.37 -10.52
CA ALA A 114 -12.48 -5.90 -9.89
C ALA A 114 -12.17 -4.79 -8.90
N LEU A 115 -13.20 -4.03 -8.51
CA LEU A 115 -13.12 -2.93 -7.54
C LEU A 115 -12.66 -3.40 -6.15
N ALA A 116 -12.94 -4.65 -5.78
CA ALA A 116 -12.62 -5.17 -4.46
C ALA A 116 -12.22 -6.65 -4.53
N ILE A 117 -11.37 -7.03 -3.57
CA ILE A 117 -11.01 -8.42 -3.27
C ILE A 117 -10.98 -8.56 -1.75
N SER A 118 -11.40 -9.71 -1.21
CA SER A 118 -11.25 -9.98 0.21
C SER A 118 -9.82 -10.37 0.55
N GLY A 119 -9.35 -10.02 1.77
CA GLY A 119 -8.00 -10.40 2.21
C GLY A 119 -7.81 -11.92 2.24
N VAL A 120 -8.84 -12.70 2.56
CA VAL A 120 -8.78 -14.17 2.56
C VAL A 120 -8.60 -14.72 1.14
N GLU A 121 -9.33 -14.20 0.17
CA GLU A 121 -9.19 -14.62 -1.23
C GLU A 121 -7.80 -14.26 -1.79
N LEU A 122 -7.32 -13.06 -1.48
CA LEU A 122 -5.99 -12.59 -1.88
C LEU A 122 -4.90 -13.50 -1.30
N ILE A 123 -4.94 -13.78 0.01
CA ILE A 123 -3.97 -14.68 0.66
C ILE A 123 -4.07 -16.09 0.07
N ASN A 124 -5.28 -16.58 -0.24
CA ASN A 124 -5.44 -17.87 -0.88
C ASN A 124 -4.75 -17.93 -2.26
N GLN A 125 -4.82 -16.85 -3.05
CA GLN A 125 -4.09 -16.75 -4.32
C GLN A 125 -2.57 -16.80 -4.10
N TRP A 126 -2.04 -16.06 -3.12
CA TRP A 126 -0.61 -16.07 -2.79
C TRP A 126 -0.15 -17.40 -2.18
N TYR A 127 -0.98 -18.03 -1.37
CA TYR A 127 -0.68 -19.31 -0.72
C TYR A 127 -0.45 -20.44 -1.73
N HIS A 128 -1.15 -20.43 -2.86
CA HIS A 128 -1.00 -21.42 -3.93
C HIS A 128 0.12 -21.10 -4.93
N ARG A 129 0.84 -20.01 -4.73
CA ARG A 129 2.05 -19.67 -5.48
C ARG A 129 3.28 -20.02 -4.63
N PRO A 130 4.08 -21.03 -5.01
CA PRO A 130 5.21 -21.50 -4.18
C PRO A 130 6.22 -20.40 -3.85
N ASP A 131 6.48 -19.48 -4.79
CA ASP A 131 7.36 -18.32 -4.62
C ASP A 131 6.83 -17.35 -3.55
N TYR A 132 5.54 -17.00 -3.61
CA TYR A 132 4.91 -16.11 -2.66
C TYR A 132 4.67 -16.76 -1.30
N TYR A 133 4.30 -18.04 -1.29
CA TYR A 133 4.20 -18.80 -0.05
C TYR A 133 5.53 -18.82 0.72
N ALA A 134 6.64 -19.06 0.01
CA ALA A 134 7.97 -19.06 0.62
C ALA A 134 8.31 -17.69 1.23
N ILE A 135 7.88 -16.58 0.62
CA ILE A 135 8.05 -15.23 1.17
C ILE A 135 7.20 -15.04 2.43
N MET A 136 5.91 -15.39 2.37
CA MET A 136 4.98 -15.24 3.51
C MET A 136 5.39 -16.10 4.71
N ALA A 137 5.85 -17.32 4.48
CA ALA A 137 6.21 -18.29 5.51
C ALA A 137 7.64 -18.14 6.04
N ASP A 138 8.45 -17.23 5.48
CA ASP A 138 9.83 -17.00 5.93
C ASP A 138 9.86 -16.28 7.29
N CYS A 139 10.19 -17.02 8.35
CA CYS A 139 10.28 -16.49 9.71
C CYS A 139 11.36 -15.40 9.89
N ALA A 140 12.26 -15.23 8.92
CA ALA A 140 13.21 -14.12 8.94
C ALA A 140 12.54 -12.79 8.56
N ASN A 141 11.37 -12.81 7.95
CA ASN A 141 10.56 -11.63 7.68
C ASN A 141 9.80 -11.23 8.95
N VAL A 142 10.33 -10.26 9.68
CA VAL A 142 9.80 -9.75 10.95
C VAL A 142 9.06 -8.43 10.81
N ASP A 143 9.22 -7.76 9.67
CA ASP A 143 8.53 -6.52 9.31
C ASP A 143 7.71 -6.73 8.03
N ILE A 144 6.57 -6.03 7.92
CA ILE A 144 5.75 -6.01 6.72
C ILE A 144 5.17 -4.61 6.50
N GLY A 145 5.00 -4.22 5.25
CA GLY A 145 4.21 -3.06 4.87
C GLY A 145 3.23 -3.45 3.78
N VAL A 146 1.94 -3.19 3.98
CA VAL A 146 0.89 -3.53 3.03
C VAL A 146 0.23 -2.26 2.53
N TRP A 147 0.01 -2.20 1.22
CA TRP A 147 -0.80 -1.16 0.61
C TRP A 147 -1.71 -1.72 -0.47
N SER A 148 -2.93 -1.22 -0.51
CA SER A 148 -3.91 -1.52 -1.55
C SER A 148 -4.50 -0.24 -2.12
N ALA A 149 -4.81 -0.27 -3.40
CA ALA A 149 -5.53 0.80 -4.08
C ALA A 149 -6.44 0.22 -5.16
N SER A 150 -7.59 0.85 -5.36
CA SER A 150 -8.63 0.33 -6.23
C SER A 150 -9.18 1.42 -7.15
N VAL A 151 -9.48 1.02 -8.40
CA VAL A 151 -10.34 1.73 -9.34
C VAL A 151 -11.47 0.79 -9.74
N LEU A 152 -12.46 1.26 -10.49
CA LEU A 152 -13.69 0.50 -10.78
C LEU A 152 -13.45 -0.94 -11.29
N ASP A 153 -12.41 -1.15 -12.08
CA ASP A 153 -12.11 -2.40 -12.77
C ASP A 153 -10.77 -3.02 -12.38
N ARG A 154 -10.14 -2.53 -11.31
CA ARG A 154 -8.82 -3.03 -10.88
C ARG A 154 -8.56 -2.71 -9.41
N THR A 155 -8.17 -3.71 -8.66
CA THR A 155 -7.55 -3.56 -7.34
C THR A 155 -6.13 -4.09 -7.39
N VAL A 156 -5.19 -3.32 -6.87
CA VAL A 156 -3.79 -3.74 -6.71
C VAL A 156 -3.47 -3.78 -5.23
N VAL A 157 -2.81 -4.84 -4.80
CA VAL A 157 -2.32 -5.01 -3.43
C VAL A 157 -0.86 -5.42 -3.49
N VAL A 158 -0.04 -4.68 -2.76
CA VAL A 158 1.39 -4.98 -2.60
C VAL A 158 1.69 -5.18 -1.13
N ALA A 159 2.41 -6.24 -0.81
CA ALA A 159 3.01 -6.45 0.51
C ALA A 159 4.52 -6.57 0.37
N VAL A 160 5.24 -5.72 1.10
CA VAL A 160 6.71 -5.74 1.18
C VAL A 160 7.10 -6.30 2.54
N TYR A 161 7.91 -7.34 2.54
CA TYR A 161 8.38 -8.07 3.72
C TYR A 161 9.82 -7.70 4.02
N GLY A 162 10.19 -7.59 5.30
CA GLY A 162 11.53 -7.18 5.71
C GLY A 162 12.12 -8.02 6.82
N LYS A 163 13.43 -8.23 6.75
CA LYS A 163 14.21 -9.04 7.70
C LYS A 163 14.76 -8.22 8.89
N GLY A 164 14.07 -7.15 9.27
CA GLY A 164 14.48 -6.20 10.31
C GLY A 164 15.22 -4.99 9.74
N ASP A 165 14.82 -3.80 10.19
CA ASP A 165 15.43 -2.54 9.77
C ASP A 165 16.85 -2.42 10.36
N GLY A 166 17.86 -2.52 9.53
CA GLY A 166 19.26 -2.58 9.93
C GLY A 166 19.92 -3.96 9.75
N ALA A 167 19.18 -5.00 9.34
CA ALA A 167 19.79 -6.24 8.89
C ALA A 167 20.58 -5.99 7.59
N PRO A 168 21.84 -6.49 7.48
CA PRO A 168 22.66 -6.27 6.29
C PRO A 168 21.94 -6.74 5.02
N GLN A 169 21.87 -5.88 4.01
CA GLN A 169 21.49 -6.27 2.66
C GLN A 169 22.60 -7.18 2.13
N VAL A 170 22.33 -8.45 1.85
CA VAL A 170 23.25 -9.30 1.13
C VAL A 170 23.17 -8.88 -0.35
N PRO A 171 24.25 -8.29 -0.93
CA PRO A 171 24.25 -7.91 -2.34
C PRO A 171 23.93 -9.13 -3.20
N SER A 172 23.08 -8.95 -4.22
CA SER A 172 22.72 -10.01 -5.18
C SER A 172 23.96 -10.60 -5.89
N SER A 173 25.05 -9.84 -5.95
CA SER A 173 26.36 -10.27 -6.47
C SER A 173 27.06 -11.35 -5.63
N ILE A 174 26.63 -11.63 -4.40
CA ILE A 174 27.26 -12.69 -3.58
C ILE A 174 26.69 -14.08 -3.92
N ARG A 175 25.57 -14.18 -4.62
CA ARG A 175 25.06 -15.48 -5.10
C ARG A 175 25.94 -16.10 -6.20
N ASP A 176 26.81 -15.32 -6.83
CA ASP A 176 27.75 -15.80 -7.86
C ASP A 176 29.11 -16.30 -7.31
N PHE A 177 29.37 -16.20 -6.00
CA PHE A 177 30.60 -16.71 -5.39
C PHE A 177 30.59 -18.23 -5.10
N GLY A 178 29.57 -18.95 -5.59
CA GLY A 178 29.51 -20.42 -5.52
C GLY A 178 30.48 -21.16 -6.44
N GLN A 179 31.36 -20.48 -7.18
CA GLN A 179 32.44 -21.08 -7.97
C GLN A 179 33.77 -20.39 -7.69
N VAL A 180 34.37 -20.68 -6.54
CA VAL A 180 35.81 -20.47 -6.36
C VAL A 180 36.51 -21.66 -7.03
N PRO A 181 37.21 -21.46 -8.17
CA PRO A 181 38.02 -22.55 -8.74
C PRO A 181 39.14 -22.86 -7.78
N GLY A 182 39.15 -24.05 -7.19
CA GLY A 182 40.32 -24.55 -6.46
C GLY A 182 40.09 -25.06 -5.03
N TRP A 183 38.85 -25.26 -4.57
CA TRP A 183 38.60 -25.98 -3.33
C TRP A 183 38.14 -27.41 -3.65
N THR A 184 39.06 -28.37 -3.65
CA THR A 184 38.74 -29.79 -3.49
C THR A 184 38.99 -30.17 -2.04
N PRO A 185 38.05 -30.92 -1.38
CA PRO A 185 38.22 -31.42 -0.02
C PRO A 185 39.35 -32.44 0.10
#